data_28a6b57fb65f63ced0d80acd385f02ac
#
_entry.id   28a6b57fb65f63ced0d80acd385f02ac
#
_cell.length_a   1.000
_cell.length_b   1.000
_cell.length_c   1.000
_cell.angle_alpha   90.00
_cell.angle_beta   90.00
_cell.angle_gamma   90.00
#
_symmetry.space_group_name_H-M   'P 1'
#
loop_
_entity.id
_entity.type
_entity.pdbx_description
1 polymer ?
#
loop_
_entity_poly.entity_id
_entity_poly.type
_entity_poly.pdbx_seq_one_letter_code
_entity_poly.pdbx_strand_id
1 'polypeptide(L)'
;MASGQTSWQDAFLRECGIRRGIILHGNVVDVVADPSSLDRWQSVPDAVDTILKQRGYRHVIRWDRVAGVSGVDSRTWRELAASAVATAPPAAGEDYDMGEPLAPSRQVQDTGSLEVTPQDFLSVVSRLMKQSGPDRVAFVLDWSHLLFGQANALSEAERGWLLMMGKATRDAQITLNPADVDRPQTLMVFLCQGLSVLPPSLYLNNPLFKEINVPLPSRVVREAAVLQLSSVLSVEPPVLPKSRVLADIVDSLEGLTLRDIHNLAKLSRQLPKMSAESLVSMYRYGERHSPWEQLNRDKLGKAIETLKVRVKGQDQAIDAVNQILVRA
;
A
#
# COMPACT_ATOMS: atom_id res chain seq x y z
N MET A 1 0.38 -28.69 -3.53
CA MET A 1 -0.88 -27.96 -3.31
C MET A 1 -0.52 -26.79 -2.42
N ALA A 2 -0.46 -25.58 -2.99
CA ALA A 2 -0.13 -24.38 -2.24
C ALA A 2 -1.23 -24.11 -1.22
N SER A 3 -0.82 -23.81 0.02
CA SER A 3 -1.69 -23.42 1.12
C SER A 3 -2.68 -22.36 0.65
N GLY A 4 -3.97 -22.55 0.93
CA GLY A 4 -5.09 -21.71 0.49
C GLY A 4 -5.11 -20.27 1.05
N GLN A 5 -3.99 -19.60 1.05
CA GLN A 5 -3.92 -18.17 1.32
C GLN A 5 -4.26 -17.43 0.02
N THR A 6 -5.46 -16.88 -0.02
CA THR A 6 -5.92 -15.98 -1.08
C THR A 6 -4.93 -14.80 -1.19
N SER A 7 -4.46 -14.51 -2.40
CA SER A 7 -3.56 -13.37 -2.60
C SER A 7 -4.28 -12.06 -2.22
N TRP A 8 -3.52 -11.01 -1.88
CA TRP A 8 -4.12 -9.71 -1.60
C TRP A 8 -4.87 -9.17 -2.84
N GLN A 9 -4.39 -9.47 -4.05
CA GLN A 9 -5.05 -9.10 -5.30
C GLN A 9 -6.42 -9.78 -5.44
N ASP A 10 -6.51 -11.08 -5.15
CA ASP A 10 -7.77 -11.81 -5.18
C ASP A 10 -8.74 -11.31 -4.12
N ALA A 11 -8.23 -11.01 -2.93
CA ALA A 11 -9.03 -10.41 -1.86
C ALA A 11 -9.56 -9.03 -2.30
N PHE A 12 -8.71 -8.19 -2.89
CA PHE A 12 -9.08 -6.88 -3.39
C PHE A 12 -10.12 -6.97 -4.51
N LEU A 13 -9.90 -7.85 -5.50
CA LEU A 13 -10.84 -8.07 -6.61
C LEU A 13 -12.24 -8.47 -6.11
N ARG A 14 -12.30 -9.32 -5.08
CA ARG A 14 -13.56 -9.72 -4.46
C ARG A 14 -14.24 -8.56 -3.73
N GLU A 15 -13.49 -7.87 -2.89
CA GLU A 15 -14.05 -6.81 -2.03
C GLU A 15 -14.46 -5.55 -2.81
N CYS A 16 -13.83 -5.26 -3.96
CA CYS A 16 -14.23 -4.17 -4.86
C CYS A 16 -15.70 -4.22 -5.28
N GLY A 17 -16.29 -5.41 -5.37
CA GLY A 17 -17.70 -5.58 -5.73
C GLY A 17 -18.66 -5.43 -4.56
N ILE A 18 -18.15 -5.40 -3.33
CA ILE A 18 -18.96 -5.50 -2.10
C ILE A 18 -18.88 -4.21 -1.27
N ARG A 19 -17.68 -3.63 -1.17
CA ARG A 19 -17.39 -2.52 -0.25
C ARG A 19 -17.47 -1.17 -0.93
N ARG A 20 -17.64 -0.12 -0.11
CA ARG A 20 -17.59 1.29 -0.52
C ARG A 20 -16.24 1.94 -0.23
N GLY A 21 -15.50 1.37 0.71
CA GLY A 21 -14.16 1.77 1.06
C GLY A 21 -13.25 0.55 1.23
N ILE A 22 -12.03 0.61 0.69
CA ILE A 22 -11.00 -0.40 0.90
C ILE A 22 -9.72 0.30 1.29
N ILE A 23 -9.04 -0.22 2.30
CA ILE A 23 -7.75 0.26 2.75
C ILE A 23 -6.71 -0.83 2.45
N LEU A 24 -5.85 -0.56 1.48
CA LEU A 24 -4.67 -1.38 1.22
C LEU A 24 -3.52 -0.83 2.05
N HIS A 25 -2.98 -1.66 2.94
CA HIS A 25 -1.93 -1.22 3.85
C HIS A 25 -0.75 -2.21 3.88
N GLY A 26 0.40 -1.74 4.35
CA GLY A 26 1.63 -2.53 4.44
C GLY A 26 2.61 -2.19 3.34
N ASN A 27 2.99 -3.16 2.51
CA ASN A 27 4.02 -2.99 1.47
C ASN A 27 3.48 -2.26 0.21
N VAL A 28 2.89 -1.07 0.37
CA VAL A 28 2.25 -0.31 -0.72
C VAL A 28 3.20 0.59 -1.50
N VAL A 29 4.39 0.88 -0.97
CA VAL A 29 5.39 1.76 -1.62
C VAL A 29 6.33 0.97 -2.55
N ASP A 30 6.41 -0.33 -2.36
CA ASP A 30 7.22 -1.22 -3.18
C ASP A 30 6.57 -1.50 -4.55
N VAL A 31 7.22 -2.33 -5.35
CA VAL A 31 6.63 -3.01 -6.49
C VAL A 31 6.09 -4.37 -6.07
N VAL A 32 5.10 -4.84 -6.80
CA VAL A 32 4.52 -6.16 -6.60
C VAL A 32 4.60 -6.97 -7.89
N ALA A 33 4.76 -8.27 -7.75
CA ALA A 33 4.74 -9.16 -8.90
C ALA A 33 3.30 -9.30 -9.44
N ASP A 34 3.18 -9.36 -10.76
CA ASP A 34 1.93 -9.70 -11.41
C ASP A 34 1.61 -11.18 -11.14
N PRO A 35 0.43 -11.53 -10.62
CA PRO A 35 0.06 -12.92 -10.36
C PRO A 35 0.09 -13.82 -11.60
N SER A 36 -0.13 -13.26 -12.80
CA SER A 36 -0.10 -13.99 -14.07
C SER A 36 1.32 -14.21 -14.60
N SER A 37 2.28 -13.39 -14.17
CA SER A 37 3.67 -13.42 -14.63
C SER A 37 4.59 -12.82 -13.56
N LEU A 38 5.15 -13.69 -12.70
CA LEU A 38 5.94 -13.28 -11.54
C LEU A 38 7.23 -12.49 -11.89
N ASP A 39 7.62 -12.51 -13.15
CA ASP A 39 8.72 -11.73 -13.71
C ASP A 39 8.33 -10.28 -14.07
N ARG A 40 7.04 -9.97 -14.07
CA ARG A 40 6.55 -8.61 -14.25
C ARG A 40 6.32 -7.94 -12.90
N TRP A 41 6.97 -6.81 -12.72
CA TRP A 41 6.83 -6.01 -11.52
C TRP A 41 6.16 -4.70 -11.86
N GLN A 42 5.22 -4.30 -11.02
CA GLN A 42 4.46 -3.06 -11.18
C GLN A 42 4.30 -2.37 -9.84
N SER A 43 4.06 -1.07 -9.84
CA SER A 43 3.73 -0.36 -8.60
C SER A 43 2.38 -0.85 -8.04
N VAL A 44 2.18 -0.73 -6.74
CA VAL A 44 0.88 -1.08 -6.13
C VAL A 44 -0.26 -0.25 -6.73
N PRO A 45 -0.12 1.09 -6.94
CA PRO A 45 -1.16 1.86 -7.62
C PRO A 45 -1.51 1.33 -9.02
N ASP A 46 -0.52 0.86 -9.81
CA ASP A 46 -0.77 0.32 -11.15
C ASP A 46 -1.44 -1.05 -11.10
N ALA A 47 -1.07 -1.89 -10.12
CA ALA A 47 -1.76 -3.15 -9.86
C ALA A 47 -3.22 -2.93 -9.49
N VAL A 48 -3.49 -1.96 -8.63
CA VAL A 48 -4.86 -1.55 -8.22
C VAL A 48 -5.65 -1.06 -9.42
N ASP A 49 -5.08 -0.21 -10.27
CA ASP A 49 -5.71 0.30 -11.49
C ASP A 49 -6.10 -0.85 -12.43
N THR A 50 -5.19 -1.81 -12.63
CA THR A 50 -5.42 -2.99 -13.47
C THR A 50 -6.58 -3.82 -12.94
N ILE A 51 -6.61 -4.12 -11.64
CA ILE A 51 -7.66 -4.92 -11.00
C ILE A 51 -9.02 -4.19 -11.07
N LEU A 52 -9.05 -2.90 -10.83
CA LEU A 52 -10.27 -2.10 -10.90
C LEU A 52 -10.85 -2.08 -12.33
N LYS A 53 -10.00 -1.92 -13.34
CA LYS A 53 -10.41 -2.01 -14.76
C LYS A 53 -10.95 -3.39 -15.11
N GLN A 54 -10.30 -4.47 -14.66
CA GLN A 54 -10.78 -5.83 -14.83
C GLN A 54 -12.14 -6.04 -14.15
N ARG A 55 -12.41 -5.38 -13.03
CA ARG A 55 -13.70 -5.45 -12.32
C ARG A 55 -14.81 -4.64 -13.01
N GLY A 56 -14.48 -3.84 -14.01
CA GLY A 56 -15.45 -3.09 -14.80
C GLY A 56 -15.62 -1.62 -14.36
N TYR A 57 -14.66 -1.06 -13.63
CA TYR A 57 -14.64 0.37 -13.39
C TYR A 57 -14.24 1.10 -14.66
N ARG A 58 -15.08 2.02 -15.14
CA ARG A 58 -14.84 2.81 -16.34
C ARG A 58 -13.75 3.86 -16.10
N HIS A 59 -13.81 4.50 -14.94
CA HIS A 59 -12.88 5.53 -14.55
C HIS A 59 -12.21 5.14 -13.24
N VAL A 60 -10.87 5.12 -13.26
CA VAL A 60 -10.04 4.95 -12.06
C VAL A 60 -9.27 6.26 -11.88
N ILE A 61 -9.67 7.02 -10.89
CA ILE A 61 -9.14 8.33 -10.58
C ILE A 61 -8.18 8.20 -9.42
N ARG A 62 -6.91 8.49 -9.65
CA ARG A 62 -5.91 8.56 -8.60
C ARG A 62 -5.78 10.00 -8.14
N TRP A 63 -5.57 10.15 -6.86
CA TRP A 63 -5.31 11.45 -6.27
C TRP A 63 -4.27 11.33 -5.17
N ASP A 64 -3.33 12.24 -5.16
CA ASP A 64 -2.44 12.50 -4.04
C ASP A 64 -2.29 14.02 -3.82
N ARG A 65 -1.72 14.37 -2.68
CA ARG A 65 -1.64 15.77 -2.24
C ARG A 65 -0.67 16.63 -3.05
N VAL A 66 0.22 16.03 -3.80
CA VAL A 66 1.29 16.70 -4.57
C VAL A 66 0.93 16.76 -6.06
N ALA A 67 0.59 15.61 -6.63
CA ALA A 67 0.28 15.52 -8.07
C ALA A 67 -1.16 15.90 -8.39
N GLY A 68 -2.05 15.95 -7.38
CA GLY A 68 -3.47 16.19 -7.61
C GLY A 68 -4.14 14.98 -8.27
N VAL A 69 -5.04 15.22 -9.22
CA VAL A 69 -5.79 14.19 -9.94
C VAL A 69 -4.99 13.63 -11.11
N SER A 70 -4.95 12.31 -11.21
CA SER A 70 -4.33 11.55 -12.31
C SER A 70 -5.17 10.29 -12.63
N GLY A 71 -4.74 9.49 -13.63
CA GLY A 71 -5.45 8.28 -14.07
C GLY A 71 -6.59 8.53 -15.05
N VAL A 72 -7.03 9.78 -15.22
CA VAL A 72 -7.98 10.23 -16.23
C VAL A 72 -7.47 11.54 -16.85
N ASP A 73 -7.95 11.87 -18.05
CA ASP A 73 -7.62 13.15 -18.68
C ASP A 73 -8.41 14.31 -18.03
N SER A 74 -7.87 15.53 -18.21
CA SER A 74 -8.45 16.75 -17.62
C SER A 74 -9.89 17.04 -18.03
N ARG A 75 -10.28 16.60 -19.22
CA ARG A 75 -11.66 16.77 -19.72
C ARG A 75 -12.60 15.84 -18.96
N THR A 76 -12.26 14.56 -18.89
CA THR A 76 -13.04 13.54 -18.15
C THR A 76 -13.21 13.94 -16.69
N TRP A 77 -12.13 14.43 -16.02
CA TRP A 77 -12.25 14.94 -14.67
C TRP A 77 -13.24 16.09 -14.53
N ARG A 78 -13.16 17.10 -15.43
CA ARG A 78 -14.09 18.25 -15.41
C ARG A 78 -15.54 17.83 -15.67
N GLU A 79 -15.78 16.91 -16.58
CA GLU A 79 -17.10 16.36 -16.87
C GLU A 79 -17.69 15.64 -15.64
N LEU A 80 -16.88 14.81 -14.98
CA LEU A 80 -17.27 14.11 -13.73
C LEU A 80 -17.52 15.11 -12.59
N ALA A 81 -16.68 16.10 -12.41
CA ALA A 81 -16.87 17.15 -11.40
C ALA A 81 -18.10 18.00 -11.66
N ALA A 82 -18.38 18.35 -12.94
CA ALA A 82 -19.57 19.10 -13.34
C ALA A 82 -20.87 18.28 -13.17
N SER A 83 -20.86 17.00 -13.55
CA SER A 83 -22.01 16.11 -13.35
C SER A 83 -22.35 15.96 -11.87
N ALA A 84 -21.35 16.00 -11.01
CA ALA A 84 -21.53 15.99 -9.57
C ALA A 84 -22.23 17.28 -9.04
N VAL A 85 -22.14 18.40 -9.73
CA VAL A 85 -22.80 19.67 -9.36
C VAL A 85 -24.24 19.74 -9.85
N ALA A 86 -24.54 19.25 -11.04
CA ALA A 86 -25.84 19.36 -11.70
C ALA A 86 -26.98 18.62 -10.98
N THR A 87 -26.69 17.70 -10.06
CA THR A 87 -27.68 16.93 -9.29
C THR A 87 -28.00 17.51 -7.91
N ALA A 88 -27.42 18.65 -7.52
CA ALA A 88 -27.80 19.32 -6.29
C ALA A 88 -29.19 19.94 -6.49
N PRO A 89 -30.22 19.67 -5.63
CA PRO A 89 -31.48 20.39 -5.69
C PRO A 89 -31.21 21.89 -5.47
N PRO A 90 -31.88 22.81 -6.17
CA PRO A 90 -31.73 24.23 -5.92
C PRO A 90 -32.02 24.50 -4.46
N ALA A 91 -31.10 25.17 -3.79
CA ALA A 91 -31.28 25.59 -2.41
C ALA A 91 -32.55 26.47 -2.38
N ALA A 92 -33.57 26.04 -1.63
CA ALA A 92 -34.78 26.83 -1.44
C ALA A 92 -34.41 28.12 -0.70
N GLY A 93 -34.51 29.22 -1.40
CA GLY A 93 -34.65 30.58 -0.96
C GLY A 93 -33.80 31.04 0.22
N GLU A 94 -32.73 31.76 -0.10
CA GLU A 94 -32.37 33.02 0.57
C GLU A 94 -31.51 33.79 -0.44
N ASP A 95 -32.05 34.96 -0.86
CA ASP A 95 -31.35 35.98 -1.65
C ASP A 95 -30.19 36.54 -0.81
N TYR A 96 -29.04 35.91 -0.89
CA TYR A 96 -27.77 36.53 -0.56
C TYR A 96 -27.05 36.83 -1.86
N ASP A 97 -26.88 38.11 -2.13
CA ASP A 97 -26.05 38.69 -3.17
C ASP A 97 -24.61 38.16 -2.97
N MET A 98 -24.32 37.00 -3.53
CA MET A 98 -23.00 36.42 -3.62
C MET A 98 -22.39 36.91 -4.90
N GLY A 99 -21.46 37.87 -4.76
CA GLY A 99 -20.66 38.38 -5.86
C GLY A 99 -20.19 37.30 -6.82
N GLU A 100 -19.98 37.70 -8.08
CA GLU A 100 -19.63 36.84 -9.22
C GLU A 100 -18.69 35.67 -8.84
N PRO A 101 -18.98 34.44 -9.34
CA PRO A 101 -18.08 33.34 -9.14
C PRO A 101 -16.70 33.73 -9.70
N LEU A 102 -15.70 33.76 -8.85
CA LEU A 102 -14.30 33.94 -9.26
C LEU A 102 -14.00 32.93 -10.37
N ALA A 103 -13.86 33.43 -11.57
CA ALA A 103 -13.40 32.66 -12.71
C ALA A 103 -12.08 31.96 -12.32
N PRO A 104 -11.86 30.68 -12.68
CA PRO A 104 -10.62 30.00 -12.41
C PRO A 104 -9.50 30.69 -13.19
N SER A 105 -8.80 31.59 -12.53
CA SER A 105 -7.61 32.23 -13.04
C SER A 105 -6.44 31.26 -12.88
N ARG A 106 -6.17 30.53 -13.94
CA ARG A 106 -4.86 30.14 -14.44
C ARG A 106 -5.04 29.20 -15.62
N GLN A 107 -4.55 29.62 -16.78
CA GLN A 107 -4.26 28.72 -17.90
C GLN A 107 -3.22 27.71 -17.39
N VAL A 108 -3.68 26.51 -17.02
CA VAL A 108 -2.81 25.38 -16.71
C VAL A 108 -2.34 24.84 -18.04
N GLN A 109 -1.06 24.93 -18.30
CA GLN A 109 -0.39 24.15 -19.34
C GLN A 109 -0.73 22.68 -19.09
N ASP A 110 -1.09 21.96 -20.14
CA ASP A 110 -1.55 20.57 -20.15
C ASP A 110 -0.41 19.61 -19.77
N THR A 111 -0.06 19.62 -18.50
CA THR A 111 0.91 18.69 -17.88
C THR A 111 0.13 17.64 -17.09
N GLY A 112 -0.68 16.84 -17.73
CA GLY A 112 -1.23 15.56 -17.24
C GLY A 112 -1.77 15.43 -15.80
N SER A 113 -1.51 16.37 -14.90
CA SER A 113 -2.00 16.43 -13.53
C SER A 113 -2.77 17.71 -13.24
N LEU A 114 -3.90 17.59 -12.57
CA LEU A 114 -4.72 18.71 -12.11
C LEU A 114 -4.49 18.89 -10.62
N GLU A 115 -3.93 20.04 -10.23
CA GLU A 115 -3.87 20.41 -8.82
C GLU A 115 -5.29 20.57 -8.27
N VAL A 116 -5.71 19.66 -7.40
CA VAL A 116 -7.03 19.65 -6.76
C VAL A 116 -6.83 19.52 -5.26
N THR A 117 -7.41 20.44 -4.50
CA THR A 117 -7.31 20.39 -3.03
C THR A 117 -7.99 19.15 -2.46
N PRO A 118 -7.62 18.68 -1.25
CA PRO A 118 -8.33 17.57 -0.60
C PRO A 118 -9.83 17.83 -0.46
N GLN A 119 -10.20 19.07 -0.15
CA GLN A 119 -11.59 19.47 0.02
C GLN A 119 -12.38 19.34 -1.29
N ASP A 120 -11.83 19.83 -2.40
CA ASP A 120 -12.50 19.80 -3.71
C ASP A 120 -12.60 18.36 -4.21
N PHE A 121 -11.51 17.59 -4.10
CA PHE A 121 -11.50 16.18 -4.47
C PHE A 121 -12.58 15.40 -3.71
N LEU A 122 -12.59 15.48 -2.38
CA LEU A 122 -13.55 14.77 -1.54
C LEU A 122 -15.00 15.24 -1.76
N SER A 123 -15.20 16.50 -2.14
CA SER A 123 -16.50 17.02 -2.53
C SER A 123 -17.04 16.32 -3.77
N VAL A 124 -16.19 16.12 -4.79
CA VAL A 124 -16.55 15.35 -6.00
C VAL A 124 -16.82 13.89 -5.65
N VAL A 125 -15.92 13.25 -4.88
CA VAL A 125 -16.08 11.86 -4.40
C VAL A 125 -17.43 11.69 -3.70
N SER A 126 -17.75 12.56 -2.74
CA SER A 126 -18.99 12.48 -1.94
C SER A 126 -20.25 12.57 -2.81
N ARG A 127 -20.22 13.40 -3.85
CA ARG A 127 -21.36 13.55 -4.76
C ARG A 127 -21.51 12.36 -5.68
N LEU A 128 -20.40 11.89 -6.30
CA LEU A 128 -20.43 10.74 -7.21
C LEU A 128 -20.78 9.43 -6.50
N MET A 129 -20.45 9.28 -5.23
CA MET A 129 -20.87 8.11 -4.45
C MET A 129 -22.38 8.06 -4.19
N LYS A 130 -23.05 9.22 -4.17
CA LYS A 130 -24.51 9.32 -3.98
C LYS A 130 -25.30 9.16 -5.28
N GLN A 131 -24.64 9.25 -6.43
CA GLN A 131 -25.30 9.19 -7.73
C GLN A 131 -25.48 7.75 -8.22
N SER A 132 -26.63 7.50 -8.85
CA SER A 132 -26.97 6.27 -9.59
C SER A 132 -26.63 6.39 -11.06
N GLY A 133 -25.39 6.74 -11.40
CA GLY A 133 -24.99 6.82 -12.80
C GLY A 133 -24.69 5.44 -13.40
N PRO A 134 -24.69 5.30 -14.74
CA PRO A 134 -24.26 4.09 -15.42
C PRO A 134 -22.75 3.84 -15.27
N ASP A 135 -21.98 4.92 -15.09
CA ASP A 135 -20.54 4.87 -15.01
C ASP A 135 -20.08 4.67 -13.56
N ARG A 136 -19.31 3.64 -13.33
CA ARG A 136 -18.71 3.33 -12.03
C ARG A 136 -17.32 3.92 -11.95
N VAL A 137 -17.07 4.65 -10.89
CA VAL A 137 -15.84 5.38 -10.64
C VAL A 137 -15.15 4.79 -9.42
N ALA A 138 -13.87 4.50 -9.53
CA ALA A 138 -13.02 4.20 -8.39
C ALA A 138 -12.09 5.38 -8.11
N PHE A 139 -12.03 5.79 -6.86
CA PHE A 139 -11.15 6.85 -6.38
C PHE A 139 -10.03 6.22 -5.56
N VAL A 140 -8.79 6.37 -6.01
CA VAL A 140 -7.61 5.84 -5.33
C VAL A 140 -6.87 7.00 -4.69
N LEU A 141 -6.90 7.05 -3.35
CA LEU A 141 -6.13 8.01 -2.55
C LEU A 141 -4.74 7.42 -2.32
N ASP A 142 -3.78 7.82 -3.15
CA ASP A 142 -2.40 7.40 -2.98
C ASP A 142 -1.73 8.21 -1.87
N TRP A 143 -0.71 7.65 -1.23
CA TRP A 143 -0.03 8.27 -0.09
C TRP A 143 -1.00 8.72 1.02
N SER A 144 -2.10 8.01 1.19
CA SER A 144 -3.17 8.39 2.13
C SER A 144 -2.71 8.48 3.59
N HIS A 145 -1.59 7.86 3.93
CA HIS A 145 -0.94 8.01 5.24
C HIS A 145 -0.35 9.41 5.49
N LEU A 146 -0.22 10.25 4.44
CA LEU A 146 0.21 11.63 4.55
C LEU A 146 -0.97 12.62 4.43
N LEU A 147 -2.19 12.13 4.32
CA LEU A 147 -3.40 12.97 4.25
C LEU A 147 -3.71 13.59 5.62
N PHE A 148 -3.53 12.84 6.68
CA PHE A 148 -3.76 13.25 8.06
C PHE A 148 -2.42 13.48 8.78
N GLY A 149 -2.37 14.48 9.66
CA GLY A 149 -1.21 14.72 10.51
C GLY A 149 -1.08 13.65 11.59
N GLN A 150 -1.75 13.86 12.72
CA GLN A 150 -1.79 12.88 13.80
C GLN A 150 -3.19 12.26 13.91
N ALA A 151 -3.28 10.94 13.84
CA ALA A 151 -4.56 10.22 13.85
C ALA A 151 -5.47 10.57 15.07
N ASN A 152 -4.86 10.94 16.19
CA ASN A 152 -5.56 11.28 17.44
C ASN A 152 -5.68 12.80 17.69
N ALA A 153 -5.11 13.66 16.83
CA ALA A 153 -5.10 15.10 16.99
C ALA A 153 -5.36 15.81 15.65
N LEU A 154 -6.53 15.52 15.08
CA LEU A 154 -6.93 16.06 13.78
C LEU A 154 -7.24 17.55 13.87
N SER A 155 -6.78 18.32 12.89
CA SER A 155 -7.22 19.70 12.64
C SER A 155 -8.69 19.75 12.24
N GLU A 156 -9.28 20.94 12.24
CA GLU A 156 -10.69 21.12 11.84
C GLU A 156 -10.91 20.72 10.36
N ALA A 157 -9.99 21.06 9.48
CA ALA A 157 -10.05 20.65 8.08
C ALA A 157 -10.01 19.12 7.92
N GLU A 158 -9.11 18.44 8.64
CA GLU A 158 -9.00 16.97 8.61
C GLU A 158 -10.24 16.28 9.17
N ARG A 159 -10.85 16.82 10.23
CA ARG A 159 -12.16 16.35 10.73
C ARG A 159 -13.25 16.50 9.67
N GLY A 160 -13.24 17.64 8.95
CA GLY A 160 -14.15 17.87 7.81
C GLY A 160 -13.97 16.83 6.72
N TRP A 161 -12.74 16.52 6.32
CA TRP A 161 -12.45 15.49 5.33
C TRP A 161 -12.90 14.10 5.80
N LEU A 162 -12.60 13.73 7.05
CA LEU A 162 -13.03 12.46 7.63
C LEU A 162 -14.54 12.32 7.66
N LEU A 163 -15.25 13.39 8.03
CA LEU A 163 -16.71 13.44 8.00
C LEU A 163 -17.25 13.28 6.57
N MET A 164 -16.64 13.95 5.59
CA MET A 164 -17.03 13.82 4.17
C MET A 164 -16.87 12.39 3.67
N MET A 165 -15.75 11.72 3.97
CA MET A 165 -15.50 10.32 3.60
C MET A 165 -16.52 9.39 4.27
N GLY A 166 -16.76 9.56 5.57
CA GLY A 166 -17.74 8.76 6.31
C GLY A 166 -19.16 8.95 5.79
N LYS A 167 -19.57 10.18 5.49
CA LYS A 167 -20.88 10.47 4.88
C LYS A 167 -20.97 9.94 3.45
N ALA A 168 -19.93 10.09 2.65
CA ALA A 168 -19.92 9.60 1.28
C ALA A 168 -20.14 8.08 1.21
N THR A 169 -19.47 7.31 2.07
CA THR A 169 -19.64 5.86 2.13
C THR A 169 -20.97 5.43 2.71
N ARG A 170 -21.47 6.09 3.75
CA ARG A 170 -22.75 5.78 4.40
C ARG A 170 -23.95 6.13 3.51
N ASP A 171 -23.90 7.30 2.89
CA ASP A 171 -25.00 7.84 2.08
C ASP A 171 -24.94 7.33 0.63
N ALA A 172 -23.94 6.50 0.29
CA ALA A 172 -23.81 5.88 -1.02
C ALA A 172 -25.02 5.00 -1.32
N GLN A 173 -25.48 5.04 -2.58
CA GLN A 173 -26.65 4.29 -2.98
C GLN A 173 -26.47 2.78 -2.80
N ILE A 174 -27.52 2.14 -2.31
CA ILE A 174 -27.66 0.68 -2.22
C ILE A 174 -28.50 0.22 -3.40
N THR A 175 -27.94 -0.65 -4.25
CA THR A 175 -28.67 -1.25 -5.37
C THR A 175 -29.31 -2.55 -4.91
N LEU A 176 -30.64 -2.61 -4.92
CA LEU A 176 -31.40 -3.81 -4.58
C LEU A 176 -31.94 -4.52 -5.82
N ASN A 177 -31.72 -3.97 -7.02
CA ASN A 177 -32.14 -4.60 -8.25
C ASN A 177 -31.24 -5.82 -8.54
N PRO A 178 -31.80 -7.05 -8.67
CA PRO A 178 -31.03 -8.25 -8.99
C PRO A 178 -30.18 -8.15 -10.26
N ALA A 179 -30.62 -7.37 -11.26
CA ALA A 179 -29.89 -7.16 -12.51
C ALA A 179 -28.63 -6.30 -12.32
N ASP A 180 -28.55 -5.52 -11.25
CA ASP A 180 -27.45 -4.57 -10.99
C ASP A 180 -26.64 -4.92 -9.74
N VAL A 181 -27.06 -5.93 -8.96
CA VAL A 181 -26.42 -6.28 -7.68
C VAL A 181 -24.95 -6.67 -7.85
N ASP A 182 -24.61 -7.30 -8.98
CA ASP A 182 -23.24 -7.76 -9.29
C ASP A 182 -22.38 -6.65 -9.94
N ARG A 183 -22.96 -5.51 -10.27
CA ARG A 183 -22.22 -4.38 -10.84
C ARG A 183 -21.37 -3.72 -9.77
N PRO A 184 -20.09 -3.38 -10.09
CA PRO A 184 -19.26 -2.65 -9.16
C PRO A 184 -19.92 -1.30 -8.81
N GLN A 185 -19.76 -0.91 -7.58
CA GLN A 185 -20.30 0.35 -7.04
C GLN A 185 -19.16 1.38 -6.96
N THR A 186 -19.45 2.68 -7.01
CA THR A 186 -18.44 3.71 -6.78
C THR A 186 -17.70 3.45 -5.47
N LEU A 187 -16.37 3.50 -5.50
CA LEU A 187 -15.48 2.97 -4.47
C LEU A 187 -14.40 3.97 -4.11
N MET A 188 -14.03 4.07 -2.84
CA MET A 188 -12.80 4.69 -2.38
C MET A 188 -11.76 3.62 -2.01
N VAL A 189 -10.53 3.79 -2.48
CA VAL A 189 -9.39 2.94 -2.14
C VAL A 189 -8.31 3.82 -1.53
N PHE A 190 -7.81 3.42 -0.37
CA PHE A 190 -6.73 4.11 0.34
C PHE A 190 -5.47 3.26 0.24
N LEU A 191 -4.35 3.89 -0.15
CA LEU A 191 -3.03 3.24 -0.13
C LEU A 191 -2.22 3.85 1.01
N CYS A 192 -1.91 3.07 2.05
CA CYS A 192 -1.15 3.54 3.20
C CYS A 192 -0.14 2.51 3.70
N GLN A 193 0.96 2.97 4.28
CA GLN A 193 2.00 2.09 4.81
C GLN A 193 1.56 1.33 6.07
N GLY A 194 0.62 1.88 6.83
CA GLY A 194 0.11 1.24 8.05
C GLY A 194 -1.23 1.81 8.47
N LEU A 195 -2.05 1.00 9.11
CA LEU A 195 -3.37 1.44 9.58
C LEU A 195 -3.29 2.50 10.69
N SER A 196 -2.26 2.46 11.52
CA SER A 196 -2.09 3.38 12.68
C SER A 196 -1.94 4.84 12.29
N VAL A 197 -1.62 5.13 11.03
CA VAL A 197 -1.48 6.52 10.52
C VAL A 197 -2.81 7.10 10.01
N LEU A 198 -3.83 6.26 9.84
CA LEU A 198 -5.18 6.69 9.52
C LEU A 198 -6.02 6.85 10.80
N PRO A 199 -6.96 7.82 10.84
CA PRO A 199 -7.85 7.95 11.98
C PRO A 199 -8.65 6.66 12.21
N PRO A 200 -8.64 6.08 13.44
CA PRO A 200 -9.33 4.82 13.73
C PRO A 200 -10.82 4.84 13.40
N SER A 201 -11.47 6.00 13.54
CA SER A 201 -12.88 6.18 13.22
C SER A 201 -13.23 5.96 11.74
N LEU A 202 -12.24 5.98 10.84
CA LEU A 202 -12.45 5.68 9.43
C LEU A 202 -12.75 4.20 9.21
N TYR A 203 -12.03 3.31 9.88
CA TYR A 203 -12.04 1.87 9.59
C TYR A 203 -12.42 0.99 10.76
N LEU A 204 -12.09 1.37 12.00
CA LEU A 204 -12.31 0.53 13.17
C LEU A 204 -13.81 0.35 13.43
N ASN A 205 -14.26 -0.92 13.42
CA ASN A 205 -15.68 -1.28 13.55
C ASN A 205 -16.60 -0.64 12.48
N ASN A 206 -16.05 -0.24 11.34
CA ASN A 206 -16.82 0.34 10.25
C ASN A 206 -17.12 -0.72 9.18
N PRO A 207 -18.37 -1.23 9.05
CA PRO A 207 -18.71 -2.29 8.12
C PRO A 207 -18.62 -1.86 6.63
N LEU A 208 -18.52 -0.56 6.37
CA LEU A 208 -18.42 -0.01 5.01
C LEU A 208 -16.99 -0.08 4.46
N PHE A 209 -16.00 -0.23 5.35
CA PHE A 209 -14.60 -0.35 4.99
C PHE A 209 -14.07 -1.77 5.16
N LYS A 210 -13.08 -2.12 4.33
CA LYS A 210 -12.34 -3.37 4.44
C LYS A 210 -10.85 -3.08 4.38
N GLU A 211 -10.13 -3.55 5.40
CA GLU A 211 -8.67 -3.52 5.40
C GLU A 211 -8.13 -4.78 4.71
N ILE A 212 -7.13 -4.58 3.86
CA ILE A 212 -6.40 -5.64 3.17
C ILE A 212 -4.92 -5.36 3.29
N ASN A 213 -4.19 -6.30 3.86
CA ASN A 213 -2.74 -6.20 3.95
C ASN A 213 -2.08 -6.57 2.62
N VAL A 214 -1.21 -5.71 2.13
CA VAL A 214 -0.28 -5.99 1.03
C VAL A 214 1.01 -6.53 1.66
N PRO A 215 1.27 -7.85 1.58
CA PRO A 215 2.39 -8.44 2.26
C PRO A 215 3.71 -8.18 1.54
N LEU A 216 4.82 -8.40 2.23
CA LEU A 216 6.13 -8.53 1.61
C LEU A 216 6.16 -9.74 0.65
N PRO A 217 7.12 -9.81 -0.29
CA PRO A 217 7.22 -10.89 -1.25
C PRO A 217 7.27 -12.27 -0.58
N SER A 218 6.39 -13.17 -1.01
CA SER A 218 6.41 -14.56 -0.57
C SER A 218 7.68 -15.27 -1.07
N ARG A 219 7.99 -16.45 -0.51
CA ARG A 219 9.15 -17.26 -0.94
C ARG A 219 9.14 -17.51 -2.45
N VAL A 220 7.98 -17.82 -3.03
CA VAL A 220 7.83 -18.06 -4.48
C VAL A 220 8.14 -16.82 -5.30
N VAL A 221 7.66 -15.65 -4.85
CA VAL A 221 7.92 -14.37 -5.51
C VAL A 221 9.40 -14.00 -5.39
N ARG A 222 10.03 -14.20 -4.21
CA ARG A 222 11.47 -13.97 -4.03
C ARG A 222 12.30 -14.88 -4.94
N GLU A 223 11.95 -16.16 -5.04
CA GLU A 223 12.62 -17.12 -5.92
C GLU A 223 12.55 -16.68 -7.38
N ALA A 224 11.37 -16.31 -7.87
CA ALA A 224 11.20 -15.78 -9.22
C ALA A 224 12.05 -14.51 -9.45
N ALA A 225 12.07 -13.60 -8.48
CA ALA A 225 12.85 -12.37 -8.55
C ALA A 225 14.38 -12.65 -8.62
N VAL A 226 14.87 -13.56 -7.80
CA VAL A 226 16.30 -13.95 -7.82
C VAL A 226 16.68 -14.62 -9.14
N LEU A 227 15.83 -15.49 -9.67
CA LEU A 227 16.06 -16.13 -10.97
C LEU A 227 16.06 -15.13 -12.10
N GLN A 228 15.13 -14.17 -12.10
CA GLN A 228 15.08 -13.09 -13.08
C GLN A 228 16.35 -12.23 -13.06
N LEU A 229 16.86 -11.96 -11.86
CA LEU A 229 18.06 -11.14 -11.65
C LEU A 229 19.37 -11.97 -11.69
N SER A 230 19.32 -13.29 -11.93
CA SER A 230 20.48 -14.17 -11.86
C SER A 230 21.64 -13.76 -12.78
N SER A 231 21.34 -13.18 -13.95
CA SER A 231 22.34 -12.64 -14.88
C SER A 231 23.02 -11.36 -14.40
N VAL A 232 22.38 -10.63 -13.49
CA VAL A 232 22.89 -9.38 -12.90
C VAL A 232 23.57 -9.64 -11.58
N LEU A 233 23.11 -10.65 -10.85
CA LEU A 233 23.60 -11.02 -9.51
C LEU A 233 24.99 -11.66 -9.58
N SER A 234 25.99 -10.96 -9.04
CA SER A 234 27.41 -11.37 -9.05
C SER A 234 27.81 -11.98 -7.69
N VAL A 235 27.53 -13.27 -7.52
CA VAL A 235 27.88 -14.04 -6.30
C VAL A 235 28.67 -15.28 -6.64
N GLU A 236 29.36 -15.86 -5.67
CA GLU A 236 30.12 -17.07 -5.80
C GLU A 236 29.84 -18.04 -4.64
N PRO A 237 29.36 -19.28 -4.92
CA PRO A 237 29.08 -19.84 -6.24
C PRO A 237 27.85 -19.17 -6.93
N PRO A 238 27.74 -19.28 -8.28
CA PRO A 238 26.67 -18.63 -9.02
C PRO A 238 25.30 -19.24 -8.68
N VAL A 239 24.25 -18.41 -8.76
CA VAL A 239 22.87 -18.85 -8.53
C VAL A 239 22.36 -19.58 -9.76
N LEU A 240 22.10 -20.86 -9.62
CA LEU A 240 21.52 -21.71 -10.67
C LEU A 240 20.10 -22.15 -10.26
N PRO A 241 19.19 -22.38 -11.24
CA PRO A 241 17.86 -22.94 -10.96
C PRO A 241 17.98 -24.25 -10.17
N LYS A 242 17.14 -24.41 -9.16
CA LYS A 242 17.09 -25.60 -8.28
C LYS A 242 18.39 -25.89 -7.50
N SER A 243 19.31 -24.96 -7.43
CA SER A 243 20.54 -25.10 -6.62
C SER A 243 20.25 -24.83 -5.15
N ARG A 244 21.12 -25.38 -4.27
CA ARG A 244 21.10 -25.04 -2.85
C ARG A 244 21.36 -23.54 -2.61
N VAL A 245 22.27 -22.96 -3.39
CA VAL A 245 22.60 -21.53 -3.33
C VAL A 245 21.34 -20.67 -3.59
N LEU A 246 20.49 -21.07 -4.55
CA LEU A 246 19.22 -20.39 -4.78
C LEU A 246 18.30 -20.49 -3.55
N ALA A 247 18.19 -21.67 -2.95
CA ALA A 247 17.35 -21.84 -1.77
C ALA A 247 17.85 -20.99 -0.59
N ASP A 248 19.15 -21.03 -0.32
CA ASP A 248 19.78 -20.31 0.79
C ASP A 248 19.65 -18.79 0.63
N ILE A 249 19.88 -18.25 -0.59
CA ILE A 249 19.69 -16.81 -0.84
C ILE A 249 18.21 -16.40 -0.71
N VAL A 250 17.28 -17.18 -1.26
CA VAL A 250 15.84 -16.89 -1.18
C VAL A 250 15.35 -16.86 0.27
N ASP A 251 15.88 -17.74 1.11
CA ASP A 251 15.53 -17.77 2.53
C ASP A 251 16.17 -16.58 3.27
N SER A 252 17.40 -16.22 2.97
CA SER A 252 18.07 -15.06 3.56
C SER A 252 17.43 -13.71 3.16
N LEU A 253 16.68 -13.65 2.05
CA LEU A 253 15.97 -12.47 1.59
C LEU A 253 14.59 -12.29 2.27
N GLU A 254 14.22 -13.12 3.24
CA GLU A 254 12.98 -12.96 3.98
C GLU A 254 12.92 -11.59 4.66
N GLY A 255 11.77 -10.94 4.55
CA GLY A 255 11.57 -9.59 5.10
C GLY A 255 12.07 -8.44 4.21
N LEU A 256 12.66 -8.72 3.05
CA LEU A 256 13.06 -7.71 2.07
C LEU A 256 11.98 -7.50 1.00
N THR A 257 11.92 -6.28 0.49
CA THR A 257 11.05 -5.88 -0.62
C THR A 257 11.62 -6.33 -1.97
N LEU A 258 10.83 -6.29 -3.04
CA LEU A 258 11.35 -6.55 -4.39
C LEU A 258 12.36 -5.49 -4.84
N ARG A 259 12.18 -4.24 -4.41
CA ARG A 259 13.18 -3.17 -4.66
C ARG A 259 14.48 -3.45 -3.95
N ASP A 260 14.45 -3.98 -2.72
CA ASP A 260 15.65 -4.38 -1.99
C ASP A 260 16.39 -5.49 -2.73
N ILE A 261 15.68 -6.52 -3.21
CA ILE A 261 16.27 -7.61 -4.00
C ILE A 261 16.94 -7.08 -5.27
N HIS A 262 16.29 -6.14 -5.96
CA HIS A 262 16.89 -5.48 -7.12
C HIS A 262 18.12 -4.64 -6.76
N ASN A 263 18.06 -3.88 -5.65
CA ASN A 263 19.19 -3.09 -5.17
C ASN A 263 20.36 -3.97 -4.73
N LEU A 264 20.06 -5.10 -4.10
CA LEU A 264 21.07 -6.11 -3.74
C LEU A 264 21.78 -6.67 -4.98
N ALA A 265 21.05 -6.95 -6.06
CA ALA A 265 21.66 -7.37 -7.31
C ALA A 265 22.57 -6.28 -7.91
N LYS A 266 22.20 -5.01 -7.82
CA LYS A 266 23.08 -3.89 -8.22
C LYS A 266 24.33 -3.80 -7.34
N LEU A 267 24.16 -3.91 -6.02
CA LEU A 267 25.26 -3.86 -5.06
C LEU A 267 26.29 -4.98 -5.33
N SER A 268 25.83 -6.19 -5.68
CA SER A 268 26.71 -7.32 -5.97
C SER A 268 27.70 -7.07 -7.11
N ARG A 269 27.36 -6.16 -8.03
CA ARG A 269 28.25 -5.78 -9.15
C ARG A 269 29.28 -4.73 -8.78
N GLN A 270 29.07 -4.01 -7.69
CA GLN A 270 29.99 -2.97 -7.22
C GLN A 270 31.01 -3.51 -6.21
N LEU A 271 30.77 -4.69 -5.69
CA LEU A 271 31.61 -5.34 -4.69
C LEU A 271 32.41 -6.48 -5.31
N PRO A 272 33.55 -6.87 -4.70
CA PRO A 272 34.23 -8.13 -5.02
C PRO A 272 33.25 -9.30 -4.87
N LYS A 273 33.38 -10.32 -5.72
CA LYS A 273 32.55 -11.53 -5.61
C LYS A 273 32.63 -12.12 -4.20
N MET A 274 31.49 -12.43 -3.66
CA MET A 274 31.33 -13.00 -2.32
C MET A 274 30.18 -13.99 -2.31
N SER A 275 30.02 -14.72 -1.20
CA SER A 275 28.86 -15.61 -1.03
C SER A 275 27.54 -14.82 -0.99
N ALA A 276 26.45 -15.50 -1.34
CA ALA A 276 25.11 -14.92 -1.28
C ALA A 276 24.75 -14.42 0.13
N GLU A 277 25.13 -15.18 1.16
CA GLU A 277 24.93 -14.82 2.57
C GLU A 277 25.70 -13.55 2.96
N SER A 278 27.00 -13.48 2.59
CA SER A 278 27.82 -12.31 2.86
C SER A 278 27.27 -11.05 2.15
N LEU A 279 26.73 -11.22 0.93
CA LEU A 279 26.12 -10.11 0.19
C LEU A 279 24.85 -9.61 0.88
N VAL A 280 23.98 -10.50 1.34
CA VAL A 280 22.76 -10.12 2.07
C VAL A 280 23.13 -9.48 3.41
N SER A 281 24.13 -10.01 4.11
CA SER A 281 24.65 -9.43 5.35
C SER A 281 25.20 -8.01 5.13
N MET A 282 25.99 -7.81 4.07
CA MET A 282 26.48 -6.50 3.68
C MET A 282 25.34 -5.52 3.36
N TYR A 283 24.29 -5.98 2.66
CA TYR A 283 23.14 -5.15 2.33
C TYR A 283 22.33 -4.73 3.58
N ARG A 284 22.13 -5.68 4.50
CA ARG A 284 21.32 -5.43 5.71
C ARG A 284 22.05 -4.65 6.80
N TYR A 285 23.33 -4.95 7.00
CA TYR A 285 24.09 -4.51 8.18
C TYR A 285 25.31 -3.65 7.84
N GLY A 286 25.68 -3.54 6.55
CA GLY A 286 26.90 -2.86 6.13
C GLY A 286 28.18 -3.66 6.38
N GLU A 287 28.07 -4.90 6.79
CA GLU A 287 29.20 -5.79 7.16
C GLU A 287 29.15 -7.08 6.35
N ARG A 288 30.33 -7.63 6.02
CA ARG A 288 30.47 -8.87 5.23
C ARG A 288 30.03 -10.13 5.98
N HIS A 289 30.04 -10.06 7.30
CA HIS A 289 29.69 -11.18 8.17
C HIS A 289 28.46 -10.83 9.01
N SER A 290 27.59 -11.81 9.23
CA SER A 290 26.47 -11.65 10.14
C SER A 290 27.02 -11.31 11.54
N PRO A 291 26.46 -10.32 12.26
CA PRO A 291 26.80 -10.10 13.66
C PRO A 291 26.66 -11.37 14.53
N TRP A 292 25.78 -12.29 14.12
CA TRP A 292 25.58 -13.57 14.80
C TRP A 292 26.75 -14.54 14.61
N GLU A 293 27.46 -14.54 13.46
CA GLU A 293 28.66 -15.35 13.23
C GLU A 293 29.86 -14.86 14.06
N GLN A 294 29.87 -13.57 14.39
CA GLN A 294 30.90 -12.97 15.23
C GLN A 294 30.59 -13.13 16.73
N LEU A 295 29.42 -13.68 17.05
CA LEU A 295 29.01 -13.86 18.44
C LEU A 295 29.90 -14.94 19.09
N ASN A 296 30.86 -14.48 19.89
CA ASN A 296 31.72 -15.37 20.65
C ASN A 296 30.90 -16.08 21.73
N ARG A 297 30.74 -17.41 21.61
CA ARG A 297 29.97 -18.24 22.54
C ARG A 297 30.46 -18.10 23.99
N ASP A 298 31.77 -17.88 24.19
CA ASP A 298 32.35 -17.64 25.51
C ASP A 298 31.88 -16.28 26.10
N LYS A 299 31.68 -15.27 25.25
CA LYS A 299 31.10 -13.99 25.70
C LYS A 299 29.63 -14.09 26.05
N LEU A 300 28.88 -14.97 25.36
CA LEU A 300 27.47 -15.24 25.69
C LEU A 300 27.35 -15.86 27.09
N GLY A 301 28.17 -16.85 27.42
CA GLY A 301 28.20 -17.45 28.75
C GLY A 301 28.48 -16.42 29.86
N LYS A 302 29.45 -15.54 29.64
CA LYS A 302 29.78 -14.44 30.58
C LYS A 302 28.73 -13.34 30.64
N ALA A 303 27.99 -13.09 29.55
CA ALA A 303 26.94 -12.09 29.51
C ALA A 303 25.78 -12.43 30.46
N ILE A 304 25.45 -13.72 30.63
CA ILE A 304 24.41 -14.17 31.54
C ILE A 304 24.78 -13.89 32.98
N GLU A 305 26.01 -14.21 33.38
CA GLU A 305 26.50 -13.89 34.74
C GLU A 305 26.44 -12.38 35.00
N THR A 306 26.82 -11.58 34.00
CA THR A 306 26.76 -10.13 34.09
C THR A 306 25.32 -9.60 34.17
N LEU A 307 24.39 -10.22 33.44
CA LEU A 307 22.95 -9.87 33.47
C LEU A 307 22.35 -10.24 34.82
N LYS A 308 22.64 -11.42 35.37
CA LYS A 308 22.15 -11.84 36.70
C LYS A 308 22.68 -10.95 37.83
N VAL A 309 23.86 -10.37 37.66
CA VAL A 309 24.39 -9.38 38.63
C VAL A 309 23.62 -8.05 38.55
N ARG A 310 23.26 -7.60 37.35
CA ARG A 310 22.62 -6.29 37.12
C ARG A 310 21.09 -6.33 37.26
N VAL A 311 20.46 -7.42 36.85
CA VAL A 311 19.00 -7.59 36.86
C VAL A 311 18.67 -8.60 37.95
N LYS A 312 18.14 -8.13 39.08
CA LYS A 312 17.78 -8.99 40.24
C LYS A 312 16.35 -9.46 40.11
N GLY A 313 16.12 -10.71 40.52
CA GLY A 313 14.78 -11.30 40.57
C GLY A 313 14.17 -11.73 39.24
N GLN A 314 14.94 -11.74 38.15
CA GLN A 314 14.50 -12.15 36.80
C GLN A 314 15.29 -13.36 36.28
N ASP A 315 15.83 -14.20 37.16
CA ASP A 315 16.70 -15.30 36.77
C ASP A 315 16.05 -16.26 35.76
N GLN A 316 14.77 -16.59 35.93
CA GLN A 316 14.03 -17.45 35.02
C GLN A 316 13.90 -16.85 33.61
N ALA A 317 13.66 -15.55 33.50
CA ALA A 317 13.56 -14.86 32.23
C ALA A 317 14.92 -14.81 31.52
N ILE A 318 16.01 -14.55 32.27
CA ILE A 318 17.38 -14.53 31.75
C ILE A 318 17.78 -15.92 31.26
N ASP A 319 17.45 -16.98 32.00
CA ASP A 319 17.75 -18.35 31.61
C ASP A 319 16.93 -18.78 30.38
N ALA A 320 15.66 -18.37 30.24
CA ALA A 320 14.84 -18.64 29.08
C ALA A 320 15.39 -17.95 27.81
N VAL A 321 15.75 -16.67 27.92
CA VAL A 321 16.40 -15.93 26.81
C VAL A 321 17.72 -16.59 26.41
N ASN A 322 18.52 -17.01 27.37
CA ASN A 322 19.77 -17.69 27.08
C ASN A 322 19.57 -19.01 26.33
N GLN A 323 18.58 -19.82 26.73
CA GLN A 323 18.27 -21.06 26.01
C GLN A 323 17.89 -20.81 24.54
N ILE A 324 17.21 -19.70 24.25
CA ILE A 324 16.89 -19.31 22.87
C ILE A 324 18.15 -18.91 22.13
N LEU A 325 18.98 -18.06 22.73
CA LEU A 325 20.22 -17.55 22.11
C LEU A 325 21.27 -18.65 21.84
N VAL A 326 21.33 -19.68 22.67
CA VAL A 326 22.25 -20.80 22.48
C VAL A 326 21.76 -21.82 21.45
N ARG A 327 20.44 -21.82 21.15
CA ARG A 327 19.83 -22.67 20.13
C ARG A 327 19.79 -22.04 18.75
N ALA A 328 19.85 -20.70 18.65
CA ALA A 328 19.93 -19.95 17.42
C ALA A 328 21.36 -19.97 16.85
#